data_7c99d84ecbd5eefd1a4cd18a3f08a4b5
#
_entry.id   7c99d84ecbd5eefd1a4cd18a3f08a4b5
#
_cell.length_a   1.000
_cell.length_b   1.000
_cell.length_c   1.000
_cell.angle_alpha   90.00
_cell.angle_beta   90.00
_cell.angle_gamma   90.00
#
_symmetry.space_group_name_H-M   'P 1'
#
loop_
_entity.id
_entity.type
_entity.pdbx_description
1 polymer ?
#
loop_
_entity_poly.entity_id
_entity_poly.type
_entity_poly.pdbx_seq_one_letter_code
_entity_poly.pdbx_strand_id
1 'polypeptide(L)'
;NEVSSLETQKVEIDANRKHILETTSQEDIEQKKASMKSILQDAIIDYNDRVKRYNDVKKEKNDLAQKDSLNKKQQANLRSLIEKKNIDIHNSRTEKTRLTDIIENKSGYSYGVRTILGAKNSLSGICGTLGDLIETEETYETALATALGGAVQFIVTRTNDQAKEAIYFLRKNKAGRATFLPIDTMKPRLLRDEAKMLAEQSLGYLGVMSDFVTYDKSISDVVLNQLGNTI
;
A
#
# COMPACT_ATOMS: atom_id res chain seq x y z
N ASN A 1 -36.20 89.17 64.08
CA ASN A 1 -34.92 88.63 63.76
C ASN A 1 -34.91 87.53 62.70
N GLU A 2 -35.93 86.70 62.58
CA GLU A 2 -36.00 85.64 61.59
C GLU A 2 -36.35 86.18 60.20
N VAL A 3 -37.25 87.15 60.09
CA VAL A 3 -37.64 87.80 58.83
C VAL A 3 -36.43 88.51 58.17
N SER A 4 -35.61 89.23 58.96
CA SER A 4 -34.40 89.88 58.48
C SER A 4 -33.32 88.90 57.98
N SER A 5 -33.22 87.73 58.60
CA SER A 5 -32.35 86.69 58.18
C SER A 5 -32.76 86.07 56.84
N LEU A 6 -34.08 85.85 56.68
CA LEU A 6 -34.65 85.28 55.43
C LEU A 6 -34.53 86.28 54.27
N GLU A 7 -34.71 87.57 54.53
CA GLU A 7 -34.52 88.66 53.57
C GLU A 7 -33.08 88.72 53.09
N THR A 8 -32.10 88.57 53.97
CA THR A 8 -30.66 88.52 53.61
C THR A 8 -30.34 87.29 52.76
N GLN A 9 -30.87 86.15 53.17
CA GLN A 9 -30.67 84.92 52.38
C GLN A 9 -31.30 85.00 50.98
N LYS A 10 -32.47 85.62 50.89
CA LYS A 10 -33.13 85.85 49.58
C LYS A 10 -32.29 86.75 48.69
N VAL A 11 -31.73 87.81 49.17
CA VAL A 11 -30.87 88.75 48.42
C VAL A 11 -29.59 88.03 47.96
N GLU A 12 -29.05 87.20 48.84
CA GLU A 12 -27.89 86.42 48.49
C GLU A 12 -28.10 85.33 47.40
N ILE A 13 -29.25 84.64 47.48
CA ILE A 13 -29.74 83.73 46.47
C ILE A 13 -30.07 84.45 45.14
N ASP A 14 -30.68 85.57 45.14
CA ASP A 14 -30.98 86.33 43.96
C ASP A 14 -29.71 86.94 43.33
N ALA A 15 -28.72 87.35 44.12
CA ALA A 15 -27.43 87.79 43.67
C ALA A 15 -26.67 86.63 43.02
N ASN A 16 -26.61 85.47 43.66
CA ASN A 16 -25.97 84.25 43.10
C ASN A 16 -26.67 83.79 41.83
N ARG A 17 -27.97 83.84 41.78
CA ARG A 17 -28.78 83.52 40.59
C ARG A 17 -28.46 84.48 39.42
N LYS A 18 -28.42 85.82 39.74
CA LYS A 18 -28.05 86.82 38.75
C LYS A 18 -26.58 86.63 38.26
N HIS A 19 -25.66 86.34 39.12
CA HIS A 19 -24.29 86.04 38.81
C HIS A 19 -24.16 84.78 37.92
N ILE A 20 -24.87 83.73 38.22
CA ILE A 20 -24.92 82.53 37.38
C ILE A 20 -25.56 82.83 36.00
N LEU A 21 -26.60 83.61 35.95
CA LEU A 21 -27.22 84.02 34.71
C LEU A 21 -26.33 84.97 33.87
N GLU A 22 -25.56 85.83 34.49
CA GLU A 22 -24.66 86.80 33.84
C GLU A 22 -23.34 86.15 33.42
N THR A 23 -22.84 85.17 34.16
CA THR A 23 -21.58 84.45 33.87
C THR A 23 -21.79 83.27 32.87
N THR A 24 -23.03 82.86 32.65
CA THR A 24 -23.33 81.81 31.67
C THR A 24 -24.07 82.43 30.50
N SER A 25 -23.33 83.02 29.57
CA SER A 25 -23.93 83.57 28.35
C SER A 25 -24.57 82.39 27.54
N GLN A 26 -25.65 82.72 26.88
CA GLN A 26 -26.35 81.77 25.99
C GLN A 26 -25.39 81.23 24.92
N GLU A 27 -24.39 82.05 24.55
CA GLU A 27 -23.35 81.75 23.60
C GLU A 27 -22.35 80.68 24.15
N ASP A 28 -22.00 80.74 25.44
CA ASP A 28 -21.14 79.75 26.09
C ASP A 28 -21.86 78.40 26.20
N ILE A 29 -23.16 78.37 26.43
CA ILE A 29 -23.95 77.13 26.50
C ILE A 29 -24.05 76.51 25.12
N GLU A 30 -24.28 77.25 24.06
CA GLU A 30 -24.32 76.73 22.67
C GLU A 30 -22.95 76.27 22.20
N GLN A 31 -21.87 76.94 22.55
CA GLN A 31 -20.47 76.47 22.26
C GLN A 31 -20.15 75.18 22.98
N LYS A 32 -20.48 75.03 24.26
CA LYS A 32 -20.31 73.80 25.01
C LYS A 32 -21.13 72.65 24.44
N LYS A 33 -22.37 72.93 24.04
CA LYS A 33 -23.30 71.97 23.41
C LYS A 33 -22.75 71.53 22.02
N ALA A 34 -22.23 72.44 21.21
CA ALA A 34 -21.60 72.14 19.94
C ALA A 34 -20.32 71.26 20.11
N SER A 35 -19.45 71.61 21.07
CA SER A 35 -18.26 70.83 21.35
C SER A 35 -18.60 69.42 21.88
N MET A 36 -19.54 69.29 22.79
CA MET A 36 -20.02 67.97 23.28
C MET A 36 -20.65 67.14 22.16
N LYS A 37 -21.39 67.77 21.23
CA LYS A 37 -21.97 67.10 20.09
C LYS A 37 -20.87 66.55 19.14
N SER A 38 -19.81 67.35 18.89
CA SER A 38 -18.65 66.88 18.13
C SER A 38 -17.95 65.69 18.79
N ILE A 39 -17.64 65.79 20.09
CA ILE A 39 -17.03 64.72 20.85
C ILE A 39 -17.89 63.44 20.83
N LEU A 40 -19.22 63.59 20.96
CA LEU A 40 -20.14 62.46 20.88
C LEU A 40 -20.12 61.83 19.50
N GLN A 41 -20.06 62.64 18.44
CA GLN A 41 -20.04 62.15 17.09
C GLN A 41 -18.74 61.40 16.76
N ASP A 42 -17.59 61.88 17.22
CA ASP A 42 -16.29 61.22 17.09
C ASP A 42 -16.27 59.93 17.89
N ALA A 43 -16.85 59.90 19.09
CA ALA A 43 -16.96 58.67 19.89
C ALA A 43 -17.87 57.63 19.24
N ILE A 44 -18.93 58.03 18.57
CA ILE A 44 -19.82 57.12 17.81
C ILE A 44 -19.08 56.54 16.62
N ILE A 45 -18.30 57.36 15.89
CA ILE A 45 -17.50 56.89 14.75
C ILE A 45 -16.46 55.86 15.23
N ASP A 46 -15.70 56.15 16.28
CA ASP A 46 -14.71 55.26 16.84
C ASP A 46 -15.36 53.93 17.35
N TYR A 47 -16.50 54.04 18.02
CA TYR A 47 -17.26 52.86 18.45
C TYR A 47 -17.68 51.98 17.27
N ASN A 48 -18.24 52.59 16.23
CA ASN A 48 -18.66 51.83 15.03
C ASN A 48 -17.47 51.14 14.32
N ASP A 49 -16.34 51.82 14.22
CA ASP A 49 -15.13 51.28 13.64
C ASP A 49 -14.58 50.10 14.49
N ARG A 50 -14.61 50.21 15.82
CA ARG A 50 -14.24 49.11 16.70
C ARG A 50 -15.19 47.93 16.59
N VAL A 51 -16.48 48.17 16.53
CA VAL A 51 -17.48 47.10 16.32
C VAL A 51 -17.27 46.39 15.00
N LYS A 52 -17.00 47.15 13.93
CA LYS A 52 -16.70 46.58 12.61
C LYS A 52 -15.46 45.67 12.68
N ARG A 53 -14.33 46.18 13.18
CA ARG A 53 -13.08 45.40 13.37
C ARG A 53 -13.30 44.16 14.23
N TYR A 54 -14.07 44.26 15.32
CA TYR A 54 -14.41 43.11 16.17
C TYR A 54 -15.16 42.03 15.37
N ASN A 55 -16.14 42.42 14.56
CA ASN A 55 -16.93 41.49 13.76
C ASN A 55 -16.06 40.82 12.68
N ASP A 56 -15.17 41.58 12.02
CA ASP A 56 -14.24 41.06 11.01
C ASP A 56 -13.29 40.01 11.63
N VAL A 57 -12.67 40.33 12.76
CA VAL A 57 -11.78 39.41 13.49
C VAL A 57 -12.54 38.18 13.98
N LYS A 58 -13.77 38.34 14.45
CA LYS A 58 -14.63 37.24 14.87
C LYS A 58 -14.95 36.29 13.71
N LYS A 59 -15.24 36.84 12.52
CA LYS A 59 -15.48 36.08 11.31
C LYS A 59 -14.21 35.29 10.90
N GLU A 60 -13.07 35.97 10.82
CA GLU A 60 -11.79 35.36 10.49
C GLU A 60 -11.43 34.23 11.45
N LYS A 61 -11.63 34.42 12.76
CA LYS A 61 -11.42 33.38 13.77
C LYS A 61 -12.28 32.13 13.49
N ASN A 62 -13.54 32.33 13.13
CA ASN A 62 -14.46 31.22 12.84
C ASN A 62 -14.02 30.47 11.55
N ASP A 63 -13.64 31.19 10.51
CA ASP A 63 -13.16 30.63 9.25
C ASP A 63 -11.87 29.82 9.47
N LEU A 64 -10.95 30.35 10.27
CA LEU A 64 -9.72 29.66 10.65
C LEU A 64 -10.00 28.40 11.48
N ALA A 65 -10.94 28.44 12.42
CA ALA A 65 -11.32 27.27 13.20
C ALA A 65 -11.94 26.16 12.33
N GLN A 66 -12.74 26.53 11.32
CA GLN A 66 -13.27 25.56 10.37
C GLN A 66 -12.18 24.94 9.51
N LYS A 67 -11.25 25.75 8.99
CA LYS A 67 -10.09 25.26 8.22
C LYS A 67 -9.20 24.33 9.06
N ASP A 68 -8.93 24.68 10.31
CA ASP A 68 -8.14 23.83 11.22
C ASP A 68 -8.82 22.48 11.45
N SER A 69 -10.13 22.47 11.69
CA SER A 69 -10.91 21.25 11.85
C SER A 69 -10.86 20.37 10.61
N LEU A 70 -11.00 20.96 9.40
CA LEU A 70 -10.92 20.24 8.13
C LEU A 70 -9.52 19.66 7.92
N ASN A 71 -8.47 20.47 8.15
CA ASN A 71 -7.09 20.04 8.03
C ASN A 71 -6.77 18.87 8.98
N LYS A 72 -7.25 18.93 10.22
CA LYS A 72 -7.08 17.83 11.18
C LYS A 72 -7.73 16.53 10.69
N LYS A 73 -8.93 16.60 10.11
CA LYS A 73 -9.58 15.43 9.51
C LYS A 73 -8.79 14.86 8.33
N GLN A 74 -8.33 15.73 7.43
CA GLN A 74 -7.50 15.31 6.29
C GLN A 74 -6.18 14.68 6.75
N GLN A 75 -5.53 15.26 7.75
CA GLN A 75 -4.30 14.72 8.33
C GLN A 75 -4.51 13.34 8.96
N ALA A 76 -5.61 13.14 9.68
CA ALA A 76 -5.96 11.83 10.24
C ALA A 76 -6.17 10.77 9.14
N ASN A 77 -6.90 11.12 8.07
CA ASN A 77 -7.13 10.22 6.94
C ASN A 77 -5.83 9.87 6.21
N LEU A 78 -4.95 10.86 5.98
CA LEU A 78 -3.65 10.63 5.35
C LEU A 78 -2.75 9.75 6.21
N ARG A 79 -2.72 9.94 7.52
CA ARG A 79 -1.96 9.07 8.44
C ARG A 79 -2.44 7.62 8.35
N SER A 80 -3.75 7.40 8.39
CA SER A 80 -4.32 6.06 8.25
C SER A 80 -3.98 5.40 6.91
N LEU A 81 -4.00 6.19 5.82
CA LEU A 81 -3.61 5.69 4.49
C LEU A 81 -2.13 5.34 4.41
N ILE A 82 -1.26 6.18 4.98
CA ILE A 82 0.20 5.92 5.06
C ILE A 82 0.45 4.63 5.85
N GLU A 83 -0.22 4.44 6.98
CA GLU A 83 -0.07 3.23 7.79
C GLU A 83 -0.46 1.97 7.03
N LYS A 84 -1.61 1.98 6.34
CA LYS A 84 -2.03 0.87 5.47
C LYS A 84 -1.00 0.58 4.39
N LYS A 85 -0.50 1.61 3.70
CA LYS A 85 0.51 1.44 2.64
C LYS A 85 1.84 0.92 3.17
N ASN A 86 2.24 1.31 4.36
CA ASN A 86 3.45 0.77 5.00
C ASN A 86 3.30 -0.73 5.31
N ILE A 87 2.12 -1.18 5.75
CA ILE A 87 1.84 -2.60 5.95
C ILE A 87 1.90 -3.35 4.61
N ASP A 88 1.28 -2.84 3.56
CA ASP A 88 1.31 -3.44 2.21
C ASP A 88 2.76 -3.58 1.70
N ILE A 89 3.56 -2.53 1.86
CA ILE A 89 4.99 -2.54 1.47
C ILE A 89 5.76 -3.57 2.29
N HIS A 90 5.53 -3.64 3.59
CA HIS A 90 6.20 -4.63 4.45
C HIS A 90 5.88 -6.06 4.01
N ASN A 91 4.60 -6.36 3.79
CA ASN A 91 4.14 -7.68 3.34
C ASN A 91 4.76 -8.05 1.98
N SER A 92 4.75 -7.11 1.02
CA SER A 92 5.35 -7.34 -0.30
C SER A 92 6.87 -7.55 -0.23
N ARG A 93 7.57 -6.84 0.65
CA ARG A 93 9.02 -7.04 0.86
C ARG A 93 9.32 -8.40 1.48
N THR A 94 8.54 -8.80 2.47
CA THR A 94 8.68 -10.11 3.13
C THR A 94 8.46 -11.23 2.12
N GLU A 95 7.41 -11.14 1.31
CA GLU A 95 7.12 -12.13 0.27
C GLU A 95 8.22 -12.17 -0.81
N LYS A 96 8.70 -11.01 -1.24
CA LYS A 96 9.85 -10.93 -2.16
C LYS A 96 11.07 -11.63 -1.58
N THR A 97 11.42 -11.37 -0.32
CA THR A 97 12.57 -12.02 0.34
C THR A 97 12.36 -13.53 0.39
N ARG A 98 11.17 -14.00 0.80
CA ARG A 98 10.83 -15.41 0.83
C ARG A 98 10.98 -16.09 -0.52
N LEU A 99 10.45 -15.45 -1.58
CA LEU A 99 10.56 -15.98 -2.95
C LEU A 99 12.01 -15.97 -3.46
N THR A 100 12.76 -14.91 -3.14
CA THR A 100 14.20 -14.83 -3.47
C THR A 100 14.97 -15.95 -2.80
N ASP A 101 14.73 -16.21 -1.52
CA ASP A 101 15.37 -17.30 -0.78
C ASP A 101 15.03 -18.68 -1.38
N ILE A 102 13.79 -18.87 -1.83
CA ILE A 102 13.38 -20.11 -2.51
C ILE A 102 14.16 -20.29 -3.81
N ILE A 103 14.30 -19.25 -4.61
CA ILE A 103 14.99 -19.27 -5.90
C ILE A 103 16.50 -19.47 -5.70
N GLU A 104 17.14 -18.64 -4.87
CA GLU A 104 18.60 -18.67 -4.67
C GLU A 104 19.06 -19.94 -3.96
N ASN A 105 18.38 -20.33 -2.89
CA ASN A 105 18.71 -21.51 -2.10
C ASN A 105 18.10 -22.79 -2.68
N LYS A 106 17.30 -22.69 -3.74
CA LYS A 106 16.58 -23.85 -4.32
C LYS A 106 15.88 -24.67 -3.22
N SER A 107 15.29 -23.99 -2.25
CA SER A 107 14.72 -24.61 -1.05
C SER A 107 13.52 -25.53 -1.35
N GLY A 108 12.91 -25.39 -2.51
CA GLY A 108 11.87 -26.29 -3.03
C GLY A 108 12.40 -27.67 -3.48
N TYR A 109 13.72 -27.85 -3.64
CA TYR A 109 14.32 -29.10 -4.08
C TYR A 109 14.87 -29.91 -2.91
N SER A 110 14.86 -31.25 -3.07
CA SER A 110 15.52 -32.14 -2.10
C SER A 110 17.04 -31.89 -2.06
N TYR A 111 17.67 -32.24 -0.95
CA TYR A 111 19.10 -31.98 -0.73
C TYR A 111 19.98 -32.55 -1.84
N GLY A 112 19.70 -33.77 -2.32
CA GLY A 112 20.43 -34.38 -3.44
C GLY A 112 20.32 -33.59 -4.75
N VAL A 113 19.11 -33.14 -5.07
CA VAL A 113 18.87 -32.34 -6.28
C VAL A 113 19.60 -30.99 -6.20
N ARG A 114 19.51 -30.30 -5.06
CA ARG A 114 20.26 -29.04 -4.84
C ARG A 114 21.76 -29.20 -5.00
N THR A 115 22.30 -30.29 -4.47
CA THR A 115 23.73 -30.59 -4.56
C THR A 115 24.16 -30.78 -6.02
N ILE A 116 23.40 -31.52 -6.82
CA ILE A 116 23.71 -31.72 -8.27
C ILE A 116 23.56 -30.42 -9.03
N LEU A 117 22.51 -29.65 -8.81
CA LEU A 117 22.32 -28.37 -9.49
C LEU A 117 23.43 -27.36 -9.14
N GLY A 118 23.89 -27.36 -7.87
CA GLY A 118 25.04 -26.55 -7.44
C GLY A 118 26.37 -26.98 -8.07
N ALA A 119 26.52 -28.28 -8.37
CA ALA A 119 27.70 -28.86 -9.02
C ALA A 119 27.60 -28.91 -10.56
N LYS A 120 26.57 -28.31 -11.17
CA LYS A 120 26.33 -28.33 -12.64
C LYS A 120 27.57 -27.95 -13.47
N ASN A 121 28.40 -27.05 -12.99
CA ASN A 121 29.64 -26.63 -13.66
C ASN A 121 30.76 -27.67 -13.57
N SER A 122 30.69 -28.58 -12.60
CA SER A 122 31.69 -29.63 -12.38
C SER A 122 31.24 -30.98 -12.93
N LEU A 123 29.96 -31.17 -13.12
CA LEU A 123 29.34 -32.39 -13.66
C LEU A 123 28.86 -32.12 -15.10
N SER A 124 29.42 -32.85 -16.06
CA SER A 124 29.03 -32.70 -17.45
C SER A 124 27.64 -33.27 -17.73
N GLY A 125 26.91 -32.68 -18.67
CA GLY A 125 25.67 -33.21 -19.21
C GLY A 125 24.43 -33.09 -18.32
N ILE A 126 24.48 -32.35 -17.23
CA ILE A 126 23.28 -32.01 -16.43
C ILE A 126 22.49 -30.92 -17.18
N CYS A 127 21.28 -31.25 -17.66
CA CYS A 127 20.39 -30.29 -18.35
C CYS A 127 19.70 -29.38 -17.34
N GLY A 128 19.08 -29.96 -16.36
CA GLY A 128 18.27 -29.26 -15.33
C GLY A 128 17.31 -30.23 -14.64
N THR A 129 16.37 -29.72 -13.89
CA THR A 129 15.23 -30.55 -13.43
C THR A 129 14.15 -30.60 -14.52
N LEU A 130 13.30 -31.60 -14.48
CA LEU A 130 12.21 -31.72 -15.45
C LEU A 130 11.29 -30.50 -15.38
N GLY A 131 10.98 -30.02 -14.16
CA GLY A 131 10.16 -28.82 -13.98
C GLY A 131 10.80 -27.54 -14.53
N ASP A 132 12.15 -27.41 -14.55
CA ASP A 132 12.83 -26.25 -15.13
C ASP A 132 12.91 -26.30 -16.66
N LEU A 133 12.64 -27.46 -17.27
CA LEU A 133 12.81 -27.71 -18.72
C LEU A 133 11.48 -27.76 -19.50
N ILE A 134 10.37 -27.62 -18.82
CA ILE A 134 9.03 -27.63 -19.42
C ILE A 134 8.26 -26.38 -19.00
N GLU A 135 7.44 -25.86 -19.89
CA GLU A 135 6.55 -24.73 -19.68
C GLU A 135 5.13 -25.09 -20.03
N THR A 136 4.15 -24.49 -19.37
CA THR A 136 2.72 -24.66 -19.67
C THR A 136 1.99 -23.35 -19.47
N GLU A 137 0.78 -23.24 -20.01
CA GLU A 137 -0.10 -22.11 -19.74
C GLU A 137 -0.57 -22.11 -18.28
N GLU A 138 -0.77 -20.95 -17.70
CA GLU A 138 -1.22 -20.76 -16.30
C GLU A 138 -2.45 -21.61 -15.95
N THR A 139 -3.36 -21.76 -16.91
CA THR A 139 -4.58 -22.57 -16.78
C THR A 139 -4.30 -24.04 -16.44
N TYR A 140 -3.18 -24.59 -16.91
CA TYR A 140 -2.82 -26.00 -16.75
C TYR A 140 -1.72 -26.24 -15.71
N GLU A 141 -1.17 -25.21 -15.06
CA GLU A 141 -0.08 -25.35 -14.08
C GLU A 141 -0.44 -26.31 -12.92
N THR A 142 -1.65 -26.20 -12.39
CA THR A 142 -2.10 -27.08 -11.29
C THR A 142 -2.23 -28.53 -11.76
N ALA A 143 -2.75 -28.75 -12.97
CA ALA A 143 -2.88 -30.08 -13.55
C ALA A 143 -1.50 -30.70 -13.81
N LEU A 144 -0.58 -29.94 -14.39
CA LEU A 144 0.80 -30.33 -14.63
C LEU A 144 1.55 -30.67 -13.33
N ALA A 145 1.42 -29.82 -12.32
CA ALA A 145 2.06 -30.06 -11.02
C ALA A 145 1.54 -31.35 -10.36
N THR A 146 0.23 -31.63 -10.51
CA THR A 146 -0.39 -32.86 -10.01
C THR A 146 0.07 -34.08 -10.80
N ALA A 147 0.11 -33.99 -12.13
CA ALA A 147 0.55 -35.06 -13.00
C ALA A 147 2.03 -35.45 -12.79
N LEU A 148 2.89 -34.48 -12.63
CA LEU A 148 4.33 -34.73 -12.38
C LEU A 148 4.62 -35.14 -10.93
N GLY A 149 3.88 -34.58 -9.96
CA GLY A 149 4.17 -34.81 -8.55
C GLY A 149 5.66 -34.67 -8.21
N GLY A 150 6.28 -35.73 -7.69
CA GLY A 150 7.72 -35.72 -7.38
C GLY A 150 8.65 -35.67 -8.58
N ALA A 151 8.16 -35.98 -9.80
CA ALA A 151 8.97 -35.96 -11.01
C ALA A 151 9.40 -34.57 -11.44
N VAL A 152 8.74 -33.49 -10.94
CA VAL A 152 9.18 -32.10 -11.08
C VAL A 152 10.67 -31.93 -10.75
N GLN A 153 11.14 -32.68 -9.73
CA GLN A 153 12.52 -32.60 -9.24
C GLN A 153 13.48 -33.59 -9.90
N PHE A 154 13.05 -34.41 -10.83
CA PHE A 154 13.94 -35.37 -11.50
C PHE A 154 14.93 -34.65 -12.40
N ILE A 155 16.17 -35.07 -12.32
CA ILE A 155 17.28 -34.41 -13.03
C ILE A 155 17.41 -35.04 -14.43
N VAL A 156 17.27 -34.24 -15.44
CA VAL A 156 17.48 -34.65 -16.84
C VAL A 156 18.98 -34.59 -17.14
N THR A 157 19.52 -35.68 -17.68
CA THR A 157 20.90 -35.80 -18.11
C THR A 157 20.97 -36.19 -19.58
N ARG A 158 22.02 -35.79 -20.30
CA ARG A 158 22.19 -36.11 -21.71
C ARG A 158 22.37 -37.61 -21.94
N THR A 159 23.18 -38.26 -21.08
CA THR A 159 23.48 -39.67 -21.22
C THR A 159 23.36 -40.40 -19.86
N ASN A 160 23.19 -41.73 -19.95
CA ASN A 160 23.16 -42.60 -18.80
C ASN A 160 24.51 -42.62 -18.03
N ASP A 161 25.62 -42.47 -18.73
CA ASP A 161 26.93 -42.46 -18.06
C ASP A 161 27.11 -41.20 -17.22
N GLN A 162 26.61 -40.05 -17.70
CA GLN A 162 26.60 -38.81 -16.93
C GLN A 162 25.68 -38.91 -15.69
N ALA A 163 24.55 -39.61 -15.82
CA ALA A 163 23.70 -39.93 -14.69
C ALA A 163 24.44 -40.77 -13.61
N LYS A 164 25.20 -41.79 -14.04
CA LYS A 164 26.03 -42.62 -13.14
C LYS A 164 27.11 -41.79 -12.44
N GLU A 165 27.76 -40.88 -13.19
CA GLU A 165 28.74 -39.96 -12.61
C GLU A 165 28.12 -39.07 -11.53
N ALA A 166 26.96 -38.52 -11.80
CA ALA A 166 26.21 -37.70 -10.83
C ALA A 166 25.77 -38.53 -9.61
N ILE A 167 25.33 -39.77 -9.76
CA ILE A 167 25.06 -40.70 -8.68
C ILE A 167 26.28 -40.98 -7.82
N TYR A 168 27.44 -41.24 -8.47
CA TYR A 168 28.69 -41.43 -7.76
C TYR A 168 29.11 -40.18 -6.97
N PHE A 169 28.95 -39.01 -7.54
CA PHE A 169 29.17 -37.71 -6.86
C PHE A 169 28.32 -37.57 -5.60
N LEU A 170 27.01 -37.86 -5.68
CA LEU A 170 26.12 -37.84 -4.52
C LEU A 170 26.55 -38.79 -3.42
N ARG A 171 26.94 -40.01 -3.82
CA ARG A 171 27.43 -41.05 -2.85
C ARG A 171 28.69 -40.61 -2.15
N LYS A 172 29.67 -40.12 -2.91
CA LYS A 172 30.97 -39.63 -2.40
C LYS A 172 30.79 -38.50 -1.38
N ASN A 173 29.84 -37.59 -1.66
CA ASN A 173 29.61 -36.42 -0.82
C ASN A 173 28.54 -36.67 0.27
N LYS A 174 27.99 -37.88 0.35
CA LYS A 174 26.86 -38.21 1.27
C LYS A 174 25.67 -37.21 1.17
N ALA A 175 25.38 -36.75 -0.05
CA ALA A 175 24.47 -35.65 -0.34
C ALA A 175 23.01 -36.09 -0.59
N GLY A 176 22.62 -37.26 -0.12
CA GLY A 176 21.23 -37.76 -0.24
C GLY A 176 21.02 -38.49 -1.57
N ARG A 177 19.76 -38.36 -2.08
CA ARG A 177 19.32 -39.08 -3.29
C ARG A 177 18.71 -38.10 -4.30
N ALA A 178 18.86 -38.42 -5.59
CA ALA A 178 18.13 -37.79 -6.67
C ALA A 178 17.76 -38.85 -7.72
N THR A 179 16.70 -38.62 -8.46
CA THR A 179 16.28 -39.45 -9.60
C THR A 179 16.79 -38.80 -10.89
N PHE A 180 17.34 -39.59 -11.78
CA PHE A 180 17.87 -39.11 -13.04
C PHE A 180 17.09 -39.66 -14.23
N LEU A 181 16.90 -38.85 -15.25
CA LEU A 181 16.23 -39.19 -16.52
C LEU A 181 17.22 -38.98 -17.66
N PRO A 182 18.00 -40.01 -18.03
CA PRO A 182 18.97 -39.92 -19.14
C PRO A 182 18.23 -39.94 -20.48
N ILE A 183 18.47 -38.91 -21.32
CA ILE A 183 17.80 -38.74 -22.60
C ILE A 183 18.04 -39.95 -23.52
N ASP A 184 19.29 -40.45 -23.52
CA ASP A 184 19.71 -41.54 -24.41
C ASP A 184 19.06 -42.89 -24.13
N THR A 185 18.48 -43.08 -22.94
CA THR A 185 17.88 -44.39 -22.54
C THR A 185 16.37 -44.29 -22.26
N MET A 186 15.84 -43.07 -22.16
CA MET A 186 14.41 -42.90 -21.94
C MET A 186 13.63 -43.30 -23.20
N LYS A 187 12.48 -43.91 -22.99
CA LYS A 187 11.52 -44.28 -24.06
C LYS A 187 10.16 -43.67 -23.79
N PRO A 188 9.48 -43.15 -24.81
CA PRO A 188 8.13 -42.62 -24.67
C PRO A 188 7.18 -43.66 -24.06
N ARG A 189 6.30 -43.19 -23.20
CA ARG A 189 5.16 -43.94 -22.71
C ARG A 189 3.90 -43.24 -23.21
N LEU A 190 3.33 -43.74 -24.27
CA LEU A 190 2.13 -43.16 -24.83
C LEU A 190 0.88 -43.87 -24.31
N LEU A 191 -0.22 -43.16 -24.31
CA LEU A 191 -1.52 -43.73 -24.02
C LEU A 191 -1.84 -44.76 -25.12
N ARG A 192 -2.34 -45.96 -24.74
CA ARG A 192 -2.74 -46.97 -25.70
C ARG A 192 -3.93 -46.46 -26.50
N ASP A 193 -4.02 -46.84 -27.80
CA ASP A 193 -5.07 -46.38 -28.70
C ASP A 193 -6.47 -46.67 -28.15
N GLU A 194 -6.69 -47.84 -27.55
CA GLU A 194 -7.98 -48.21 -26.94
C GLU A 194 -8.33 -47.29 -25.77
N ALA A 195 -7.37 -46.99 -24.90
CA ALA A 195 -7.55 -46.07 -23.75
C ALA A 195 -7.79 -44.64 -24.22
N LYS A 196 -7.11 -44.22 -25.29
CA LYS A 196 -7.29 -42.89 -25.91
C LYS A 196 -8.72 -42.76 -26.49
N MET A 197 -9.19 -43.74 -27.22
CA MET A 197 -10.54 -43.74 -27.77
C MET A 197 -11.63 -43.68 -26.68
N LEU A 198 -11.42 -44.38 -25.56
CA LEU A 198 -12.33 -44.33 -24.41
C LEU A 198 -12.32 -42.97 -23.74
N ALA A 199 -11.13 -42.38 -23.58
CA ALA A 199 -10.96 -41.06 -22.97
C ALA A 199 -11.61 -39.95 -23.82
N GLU A 200 -11.46 -40.02 -25.16
CA GLU A 200 -12.07 -39.07 -26.11
C GLU A 200 -13.61 -39.09 -26.08
N GLN A 201 -14.21 -40.19 -25.68
CA GLN A 201 -15.67 -40.31 -25.50
C GLN A 201 -16.13 -39.79 -24.12
N SER A 202 -15.24 -39.51 -23.22
CA SER A 202 -15.57 -39.04 -21.86
C SER A 202 -15.88 -37.55 -21.84
N LEU A 203 -16.94 -37.17 -21.14
CA LEU A 203 -17.30 -35.79 -20.96
C LEU A 203 -16.18 -35.05 -20.15
N GLY A 204 -15.66 -33.97 -20.71
CA GLY A 204 -14.59 -33.19 -20.05
C GLY A 204 -13.16 -33.59 -20.42
N TYR A 205 -12.98 -34.57 -21.34
CA TYR A 205 -11.64 -34.86 -21.88
C TYR A 205 -11.08 -33.65 -22.67
N LEU A 206 -9.90 -33.21 -22.34
CA LEU A 206 -9.20 -32.09 -22.98
C LEU A 206 -8.03 -32.56 -23.86
N GLY A 207 -7.37 -33.65 -23.49
CA GLY A 207 -6.20 -34.15 -24.18
C GLY A 207 -5.27 -34.93 -23.26
N VAL A 208 -4.10 -35.29 -23.79
CA VAL A 208 -2.99 -35.86 -23.00
C VAL A 208 -2.11 -34.73 -22.46
N MET A 209 -1.66 -34.85 -21.24
CA MET A 209 -0.90 -33.76 -20.55
C MET A 209 0.35 -33.33 -21.32
N SER A 210 0.95 -34.24 -22.10
CA SER A 210 2.09 -33.90 -22.98
C SER A 210 1.75 -32.90 -24.08
N ASP A 211 0.46 -32.74 -24.44
CA ASP A 211 0.01 -31.84 -25.51
C ASP A 211 -0.14 -30.39 -25.00
N PHE A 212 -0.16 -30.21 -23.68
CA PHE A 212 -0.32 -28.93 -23.01
C PHE A 212 1.00 -28.34 -22.46
N VAL A 213 2.12 -28.95 -22.79
CA VAL A 213 3.44 -28.49 -22.34
C VAL A 213 4.36 -28.16 -23.51
N THR A 214 5.15 -27.11 -23.35
CA THR A 214 6.17 -26.69 -24.30
C THR A 214 7.55 -27.07 -23.76
N TYR A 215 8.42 -27.63 -24.59
CA TYR A 215 9.74 -28.11 -24.22
C TYR A 215 10.67 -28.19 -25.44
N ASP A 216 11.99 -28.28 -25.20
CA ASP A 216 12.96 -28.52 -26.25
C ASP A 216 12.84 -29.94 -26.80
N LYS A 217 12.86 -30.08 -28.14
CA LYS A 217 12.70 -31.39 -28.81
C LYS A 217 13.72 -32.44 -28.36
N SER A 218 14.89 -32.02 -27.88
CA SER A 218 15.94 -32.94 -27.41
C SER A 218 15.51 -33.76 -26.19
N ILE A 219 14.53 -33.30 -25.43
CA ILE A 219 14.00 -33.98 -24.22
C ILE A 219 12.64 -34.65 -24.47
N SER A 220 12.18 -34.72 -25.74
CA SER A 220 10.83 -35.23 -26.07
C SER A 220 10.56 -36.60 -25.45
N ASP A 221 11.50 -37.55 -25.54
CA ASP A 221 11.34 -38.91 -24.99
C ASP A 221 11.19 -38.91 -23.47
N VAL A 222 11.88 -37.99 -22.79
CA VAL A 222 11.75 -37.80 -21.34
C VAL A 222 10.35 -37.26 -20.97
N VAL A 223 9.87 -36.24 -21.69
CA VAL A 223 8.56 -35.64 -21.44
C VAL A 223 7.45 -36.63 -21.73
N LEU A 224 7.50 -37.32 -22.87
CA LEU A 224 6.54 -38.32 -23.23
C LEU A 224 6.58 -39.56 -22.30
N ASN A 225 7.74 -39.85 -21.72
CA ASN A 225 7.82 -40.91 -20.70
C ASN A 225 7.06 -40.55 -19.43
N GLN A 226 7.07 -39.29 -19.03
CA GLN A 226 6.44 -38.83 -17.78
C GLN A 226 4.98 -38.40 -17.98
N LEU A 227 4.61 -37.81 -19.11
CA LEU A 227 3.32 -37.17 -19.36
C LEU A 227 2.51 -37.79 -20.49
N GLY A 228 3.13 -38.59 -21.36
CA GLY A 228 2.47 -39.12 -22.58
C GLY A 228 1.35 -40.13 -22.33
N ASN A 229 1.15 -40.60 -21.13
CA ASN A 229 0.05 -41.49 -20.73
C ASN A 229 -0.85 -40.89 -19.61
N THR A 230 -0.73 -39.59 -19.37
CA THR A 230 -1.52 -38.86 -18.36
C THR A 230 -2.61 -38.03 -19.07
N ILE A 231 -3.86 -38.20 -18.63
CA ILE A 231 -5.04 -37.52 -19.14
C ILE A 231 -5.47 -36.45 -18.15
#